data_1cbe00e5a30e468a59c497fa7afd7bb6
#
_entry.id   1cbe00e5a30e468a59c497fa7afd7bb6
#
_cell.length_a   1.000
_cell.length_b   1.000
_cell.length_c   1.000
_cell.angle_alpha   90.00
_cell.angle_beta   90.00
_cell.angle_gamma   90.00
#
_symmetry.space_group_name_H-M   'P 1'
#
loop_
_entity.id
_entity.type
_entity.pdbx_description
1 polymer ?
#
loop_
_entity_poly.entity_id
_entity_poly.type
_entity_poly.pdbx_seq_one_letter_code
_entity_poly.pdbx_strand_id
1 'polypeptide(L)'
;KADLGKGNEYTFAVALDRTACREGHIEIVGAGPGDPDLISIRGRQMLEKADLILYAGSLVPKELTLCAKAGATVRSSADMNLEEQFALMKEFYDKGLFVVRLHTGDPCIYGAIQEQMNYFDQYGMDYHITPGISSFQAAAAALYSQFTIPEKVQTIILTRGEGRTPMPEKEQLHKLAQSQSTMCIFLSAG
;
A
#
# COMPACT_ATOMS: atom_id res chain seq x y z
N LYS A 1 -5.77 -44.22 14.71
CA LYS A 1 -5.71 -44.56 16.14
C LYS A 1 -4.26 -44.86 16.46
N ALA A 2 -3.59 -44.01 17.18
CA ALA A 2 -2.26 -44.26 17.68
C ALA A 2 -2.39 -45.34 18.81
N ASP A 3 -1.66 -46.42 18.69
CA ASP A 3 -1.56 -47.43 19.74
C ASP A 3 -0.61 -46.90 20.80
N LEU A 4 -1.17 -46.48 21.93
CA LEU A 4 -0.41 -46.04 23.08
C LEU A 4 0.05 -47.24 23.87
N GLY A 5 1.27 -47.70 23.64
CA GLY A 5 1.90 -48.82 24.36
C GLY A 5 1.92 -48.61 25.88
N LYS A 6 1.93 -49.70 26.62
CA LYS A 6 1.99 -49.73 28.08
C LYS A 6 3.38 -49.28 28.57
N GLY A 7 3.50 -47.99 28.81
CA GLY A 7 4.69 -47.33 29.40
C GLY A 7 4.45 -45.84 29.60
N ASN A 8 5.17 -45.23 30.55
CA ASN A 8 5.02 -43.82 30.85
C ASN A 8 5.72 -42.88 29.84
N GLU A 9 6.19 -43.39 28.71
CA GLU A 9 6.80 -42.61 27.65
C GLU A 9 5.85 -42.55 26.45
N TYR A 10 5.39 -41.36 26.10
CA TYR A 10 4.57 -41.10 24.92
C TYR A 10 5.43 -40.38 23.88
N THR A 11 5.63 -41.01 22.73
CA THR A 11 6.24 -40.37 21.56
C THR A 11 5.14 -39.82 20.68
N PHE A 12 5.05 -38.49 20.56
CA PHE A 12 4.17 -37.84 19.60
C PHE A 12 4.93 -37.60 18.29
N ALA A 13 4.55 -38.26 17.22
CA ALA A 13 4.97 -37.90 15.89
C ALA A 13 4.02 -36.85 15.35
N VAL A 14 4.45 -35.60 15.31
CA VAL A 14 3.77 -34.53 14.59
C VAL A 14 4.25 -34.63 13.14
N ALA A 15 3.41 -35.20 12.25
CA ALA A 15 3.63 -35.04 10.82
C ALA A 15 3.34 -33.58 10.45
N LEU A 16 4.39 -32.80 10.28
CA LEU A 16 4.27 -31.49 9.64
C LEU A 16 4.02 -31.79 8.14
N ASP A 17 2.79 -31.55 7.70
CA ASP A 17 2.49 -31.55 6.27
C ASP A 17 3.24 -30.38 5.62
N ARG A 18 4.43 -30.66 5.09
CA ARG A 18 5.25 -29.69 4.36
C ARG A 18 4.72 -29.44 2.94
N THR A 19 3.64 -30.14 2.54
CA THR A 19 3.00 -29.99 1.23
C THR A 19 1.80 -29.05 1.28
N ALA A 20 1.40 -28.56 2.45
CA ALA A 20 0.44 -27.47 2.52
C ALA A 20 1.08 -26.26 1.82
N CYS A 21 0.69 -26.01 0.58
CA CYS A 21 1.03 -24.77 -0.12
C CYS A 21 0.60 -23.62 0.80
N ARG A 22 1.56 -22.84 1.30
CA ARG A 22 1.24 -21.57 1.93
C ARG A 22 0.59 -20.72 0.84
N GLU A 23 -0.63 -20.27 1.10
CA GLU A 23 -1.23 -19.24 0.28
C GLU A 23 -0.34 -17.99 0.37
N GLY A 24 -0.03 -17.40 -0.78
CA GLY A 24 0.68 -16.13 -0.83
C GLY A 24 -0.19 -15.02 -0.25
N HIS A 25 0.39 -13.89 0.02
CA HIS A 25 -0.34 -12.70 0.46
C HIS A 25 0.24 -11.44 -0.16
N ILE A 26 -0.63 -10.51 -0.56
CA ILE A 26 -0.23 -9.19 -1.03
C ILE A 26 -0.71 -8.13 -0.06
N GLU A 27 0.20 -7.37 0.50
CA GLU A 27 -0.12 -6.19 1.31
C GLU A 27 0.18 -4.92 0.51
N ILE A 28 -0.83 -4.11 0.26
CA ILE A 28 -0.68 -2.79 -0.35
C ILE A 28 -0.47 -1.79 0.78
N VAL A 29 0.70 -1.18 0.86
CA VAL A 29 1.12 -0.37 2.01
C VAL A 29 1.34 1.09 1.61
N GLY A 30 0.81 2.02 2.40
CA GLY A 30 1.14 3.43 2.32
C GLY A 30 2.46 3.74 3.02
N ALA A 31 3.40 4.30 2.27
CA ALA A 31 4.72 4.70 2.79
C ALA A 31 4.69 6.00 3.60
N GLY A 32 3.57 6.71 3.61
CA GLY A 32 3.50 8.04 4.19
C GLY A 32 4.02 9.14 3.27
N PRO A 33 4.12 10.38 3.76
CA PRO A 33 4.33 11.57 2.95
C PRO A 33 5.80 11.91 2.64
N GLY A 34 6.73 11.05 2.98
CA GLY A 34 8.16 11.23 2.70
C GLY A 34 9.07 11.09 3.92
N ASP A 35 8.59 11.42 5.11
CA ASP A 35 9.29 11.15 6.36
C ASP A 35 9.11 9.66 6.72
N PRO A 36 10.20 8.86 6.85
CA PRO A 36 10.10 7.45 7.18
C PRO A 36 9.48 7.16 8.55
N ASP A 37 9.49 8.11 9.48
CA ASP A 37 8.86 7.96 10.79
C ASP A 37 7.32 8.15 10.72
N LEU A 38 6.80 8.64 9.59
CA LEU A 38 5.36 8.80 9.36
C LEU A 38 4.71 7.60 8.66
N ILE A 39 5.41 6.50 8.53
CA ILE A 39 4.78 5.23 8.17
C ILE A 39 3.97 4.69 9.33
N SER A 40 2.85 4.01 9.07
CA SER A 40 2.12 3.33 10.13
C SER A 40 2.96 2.17 10.71
N ILE A 41 2.79 1.88 12.00
CA ILE A 41 3.47 0.73 12.66
C ILE A 41 3.16 -0.57 11.88
N ARG A 42 1.92 -0.77 11.45
CA ARG A 42 1.54 -1.92 10.64
C ARG A 42 2.31 -1.94 9.31
N GLY A 43 2.36 -0.83 8.61
CA GLY A 43 3.09 -0.74 7.34
C GLY A 43 4.55 -1.13 7.48
N ARG A 44 5.23 -0.65 8.52
CA ARG A 44 6.61 -1.03 8.82
C ARG A 44 6.74 -2.53 9.10
N GLN A 45 5.86 -3.10 9.91
CA GLN A 45 5.85 -4.54 10.21
C GLN A 45 5.64 -5.39 8.95
N MET A 46 4.84 -4.91 7.98
CA MET A 46 4.66 -5.61 6.71
C MET A 46 5.93 -5.56 5.87
N LEU A 47 6.63 -4.42 5.81
CA LEU A 47 7.94 -4.32 5.14
C LEU A 47 8.96 -5.29 5.72
N GLU A 48 9.03 -5.41 7.05
CA GLU A 48 9.95 -6.30 7.75
C GLU A 48 9.67 -7.79 7.51
N LYS A 49 8.44 -8.17 7.18
CA LYS A 49 8.03 -9.54 6.85
C LYS A 49 8.18 -9.89 5.37
N ALA A 50 8.22 -8.90 4.50
CA ALA A 50 8.13 -9.08 3.06
C ALA A 50 9.24 -9.97 2.48
N ASP A 51 8.86 -10.82 1.54
CA ASP A 51 9.76 -11.54 0.64
C ASP A 51 10.03 -10.75 -0.64
N LEU A 52 9.04 -9.95 -1.07
CA LEU A 52 9.15 -8.97 -2.13
C LEU A 52 8.62 -7.62 -1.63
N ILE A 53 9.41 -6.55 -1.80
CA ILE A 53 8.94 -5.16 -1.70
C ILE A 53 9.01 -4.56 -3.10
N LEU A 54 7.86 -4.33 -3.71
CA LEU A 54 7.73 -3.60 -4.97
C LEU A 54 7.24 -2.18 -4.67
N TYR A 55 8.13 -1.17 -4.83
CA TYR A 55 7.82 0.20 -4.44
C TYR A 55 7.63 1.14 -5.63
N ALA A 56 6.79 2.16 -5.45
CA ALA A 56 6.32 3.07 -6.50
C ALA A 56 7.29 4.24 -6.74
N GLY A 57 8.49 3.94 -7.25
CA GLY A 57 9.40 4.97 -7.77
C GLY A 57 10.16 5.78 -6.71
N SER A 58 10.69 6.93 -7.14
CA SER A 58 11.66 7.74 -6.38
C SER A 58 11.09 8.52 -5.20
N LEU A 59 9.78 8.60 -5.06
CA LEU A 59 9.13 9.32 -3.96
C LEU A 59 8.98 8.48 -2.68
N VAL A 60 9.32 7.20 -2.74
CA VAL A 60 9.38 6.35 -1.55
C VAL A 60 10.72 6.55 -0.87
N PRO A 61 10.75 6.86 0.45
CA PRO A 61 12.00 6.99 1.20
C PRO A 61 12.83 5.71 1.13
N LYS A 62 14.13 5.85 0.83
CA LYS A 62 15.07 4.72 0.78
C LYS A 62 15.14 3.96 2.11
N GLU A 63 15.05 4.66 3.21
CA GLU A 63 15.07 4.12 4.57
C GLU A 63 14.01 3.04 4.77
N LEU A 64 12.83 3.21 4.18
CA LEU A 64 11.76 2.22 4.23
C LEU A 64 12.10 0.96 3.44
N THR A 65 12.84 1.06 2.35
CA THR A 65 13.28 -0.11 1.58
C THR A 65 14.38 -0.90 2.30
N LEU A 66 15.10 -0.27 3.21
CA LEU A 66 16.13 -0.91 4.04
C LEU A 66 15.54 -1.70 5.23
N CYS A 67 14.24 -1.54 5.52
CA CYS A 67 13.57 -2.33 6.55
C CYS A 67 13.33 -3.79 6.13
N ALA A 68 13.63 -4.14 4.89
CA ALA A 68 13.44 -5.49 4.37
C ALA A 68 14.28 -6.52 5.14
N LYS A 69 13.71 -7.71 5.39
CA LYS A 69 14.46 -8.82 5.97
C LYS A 69 15.58 -9.30 5.05
N ALA A 70 16.58 -9.96 5.62
CA ALA A 70 17.64 -10.59 4.81
C ALA A 70 17.07 -11.58 3.78
N GLY A 71 17.52 -11.48 2.54
CA GLY A 71 17.05 -12.32 1.43
C GLY A 71 15.78 -11.85 0.74
N ALA A 72 15.15 -10.76 1.21
CA ALA A 72 14.02 -10.16 0.50
C ALA A 72 14.46 -9.52 -0.83
N THR A 73 13.59 -9.60 -1.83
CA THR A 73 13.76 -8.85 -3.08
C THR A 73 13.14 -7.46 -2.91
N VAL A 74 13.92 -6.42 -3.21
CA VAL A 74 13.45 -5.02 -3.18
C VAL A 74 13.59 -4.44 -4.57
N ARG A 75 12.48 -4.00 -5.18
CA ARG A 75 12.46 -3.51 -6.55
C ARG A 75 11.59 -2.27 -6.74
N SER A 76 12.09 -1.32 -7.53
CA SER A 76 11.31 -0.20 -8.03
C SER A 76 10.41 -0.64 -9.19
N SER A 77 9.21 -0.10 -9.25
CA SER A 77 8.28 -0.29 -10.37
C SER A 77 8.32 0.86 -11.38
N ALA A 78 9.26 1.79 -11.26
CA ALA A 78 9.32 2.99 -12.10
C ALA A 78 9.53 2.69 -13.60
N ASP A 79 10.16 1.58 -13.90
CA ASP A 79 10.48 1.08 -15.25
C ASP A 79 9.54 -0.04 -15.73
N MET A 80 8.47 -0.34 -14.95
CA MET A 80 7.56 -1.46 -15.20
C MET A 80 6.17 -0.97 -15.58
N ASN A 81 5.58 -1.59 -16.60
CA ASN A 81 4.15 -1.43 -16.86
C ASN A 81 3.30 -2.23 -15.87
N LEU A 82 1.97 -2.10 -15.95
CA LEU A 82 1.05 -2.73 -15.00
C LEU A 82 1.12 -4.26 -15.04
N GLU A 83 1.20 -4.82 -16.22
CA GLU A 83 1.28 -6.27 -16.45
C GLU A 83 2.57 -6.87 -15.88
N GLU A 84 3.70 -6.18 -16.07
CA GLU A 84 4.99 -6.59 -15.51
C GLU A 84 5.00 -6.52 -13.99
N GLN A 85 4.41 -5.47 -13.40
CA GLN A 85 4.24 -5.36 -11.95
C GLN A 85 3.39 -6.51 -11.40
N PHE A 86 2.27 -6.79 -12.05
CA PHE A 86 1.39 -7.89 -11.68
C PHE A 86 2.09 -9.25 -11.80
N ALA A 87 2.76 -9.50 -12.93
CA ALA A 87 3.47 -10.76 -13.16
C ALA A 87 4.54 -11.03 -12.08
N LEU A 88 5.30 -9.99 -11.69
CA LEU A 88 6.29 -10.10 -10.63
C LEU A 88 5.65 -10.41 -9.27
N MET A 89 4.59 -9.69 -8.89
CA MET A 89 3.89 -9.94 -7.63
C MET A 89 3.27 -11.33 -7.61
N LYS A 90 2.67 -11.76 -8.73
CA LYS A 90 2.07 -13.09 -8.87
C LYS A 90 3.11 -14.20 -8.76
N GLU A 91 4.30 -14.04 -9.34
CA GLU A 91 5.39 -15.03 -9.22
C GLU A 91 5.74 -15.32 -7.76
N PHE A 92 5.81 -14.28 -6.92
CA PHE A 92 6.08 -14.46 -5.49
C PHE A 92 4.87 -15.02 -4.75
N TYR A 93 3.67 -14.54 -5.07
CA TYR A 93 2.43 -15.01 -4.49
C TYR A 93 2.22 -16.52 -4.72
N ASP A 94 2.40 -16.99 -5.95
CA ASP A 94 2.22 -18.42 -6.31
C ASP A 94 3.22 -19.35 -5.58
N LYS A 95 4.33 -18.79 -5.11
CA LYS A 95 5.31 -19.50 -4.25
C LYS A 95 4.93 -19.49 -2.77
N GLY A 96 3.77 -18.95 -2.40
CA GLY A 96 3.32 -18.81 -1.02
C GLY A 96 4.10 -17.75 -0.23
N LEU A 97 4.64 -16.74 -0.90
CA LEU A 97 5.47 -15.71 -0.31
C LEU A 97 4.65 -14.44 0.01
N PHE A 98 5.20 -13.62 0.91
CA PHE A 98 4.60 -12.36 1.35
C PHE A 98 5.10 -11.19 0.49
N VAL A 99 4.19 -10.56 -0.23
CA VAL A 99 4.48 -9.45 -1.14
C VAL A 99 3.99 -8.15 -0.53
N VAL A 100 4.83 -7.13 -0.51
CA VAL A 100 4.43 -5.75 -0.20
C VAL A 100 4.49 -4.90 -1.47
N ARG A 101 3.34 -4.32 -1.81
CA ARG A 101 3.24 -3.25 -2.80
C ARG A 101 3.25 -1.90 -2.08
N LEU A 102 4.38 -1.19 -2.10
CA LEU A 102 4.60 0.04 -1.35
C LEU A 102 4.31 1.26 -2.22
N HIS A 103 3.33 2.06 -1.81
CA HIS A 103 2.92 3.31 -2.46
C HIS A 103 3.29 4.53 -1.63
N THR A 104 3.53 5.66 -2.26
CA THR A 104 3.69 6.96 -1.58
C THR A 104 2.38 7.41 -0.95
N GLY A 105 2.45 8.12 0.17
CA GLY A 105 1.28 8.63 0.86
C GLY A 105 0.34 7.53 1.33
N ASP A 106 -0.90 7.63 0.92
CA ASP A 106 -1.95 6.62 1.10
C ASP A 106 -2.29 5.97 -0.25
N PRO A 107 -2.36 4.62 -0.34
CA PRO A 107 -2.63 3.93 -1.60
C PRO A 107 -3.99 4.26 -2.22
N CYS A 108 -4.98 4.57 -1.40
CA CYS A 108 -6.34 4.85 -1.85
C CYS A 108 -6.52 6.30 -2.36
N ILE A 109 -5.51 7.17 -2.15
CA ILE A 109 -5.55 8.57 -2.62
C ILE A 109 -4.57 8.74 -3.77
N TYR A 110 -5.09 8.69 -5.01
CA TYR A 110 -4.33 8.79 -6.27
C TYR A 110 -3.20 7.76 -6.43
N GLY A 111 -3.30 6.62 -5.74
CA GLY A 111 -2.31 5.53 -5.80
C GLY A 111 -2.43 4.62 -7.02
N ALA A 112 -3.47 4.78 -7.86
CA ALA A 112 -3.74 3.94 -9.04
C ALA A 112 -3.75 2.42 -8.72
N ILE A 113 -4.33 2.04 -7.57
CA ILE A 113 -4.34 0.64 -7.11
C ILE A 113 -5.55 -0.15 -7.62
N GLN A 114 -6.59 0.52 -8.13
CA GLN A 114 -7.83 -0.17 -8.54
C GLN A 114 -7.59 -1.22 -9.62
N GLU A 115 -6.77 -0.92 -10.60
CA GLU A 115 -6.44 -1.86 -11.67
C GLU A 115 -5.65 -3.05 -11.15
N GLN A 116 -4.75 -2.84 -10.19
CA GLN A 116 -4.01 -3.92 -9.53
C GLN A 116 -4.96 -4.82 -8.74
N MET A 117 -5.88 -4.24 -7.96
CA MET A 117 -6.87 -5.01 -7.20
C MET A 117 -7.77 -5.83 -8.14
N ASN A 118 -8.19 -5.27 -9.29
CA ASN A 118 -8.97 -6.01 -10.28
C ASN A 118 -8.22 -7.26 -10.78
N TYR A 119 -6.91 -7.18 -10.99
CA TYR A 119 -6.10 -8.36 -11.32
C TYR A 119 -6.07 -9.37 -10.16
N PHE A 120 -5.89 -8.91 -8.92
CA PHE A 120 -5.88 -9.80 -7.75
C PHE A 120 -7.22 -10.53 -7.60
N ASP A 121 -8.34 -9.81 -7.74
CA ASP A 121 -9.69 -10.39 -7.71
C ASP A 121 -9.91 -11.41 -8.82
N GLN A 122 -9.48 -11.09 -10.05
CA GLN A 122 -9.61 -11.97 -11.22
C GLN A 122 -8.89 -13.30 -11.01
N TYR A 123 -7.76 -13.30 -10.31
CA TYR A 123 -6.95 -14.49 -10.06
C TYR A 123 -7.18 -15.09 -8.67
N GLY A 124 -8.15 -14.60 -7.90
CA GLY A 124 -8.49 -15.11 -6.57
C GLY A 124 -7.35 -14.97 -5.56
N MET A 125 -6.53 -13.91 -5.70
CA MET A 125 -5.38 -13.68 -4.84
C MET A 125 -5.81 -12.97 -3.55
N ASP A 126 -5.27 -13.40 -2.42
CA ASP A 126 -5.50 -12.75 -1.13
C ASP A 126 -4.68 -11.46 -1.03
N TYR A 127 -5.35 -10.35 -0.73
CA TYR A 127 -4.69 -9.06 -0.53
C TYR A 127 -5.38 -8.21 0.52
N HIS A 128 -4.61 -7.27 1.09
CA HIS A 128 -5.11 -6.31 2.07
C HIS A 128 -4.45 -4.93 1.84
N ILE A 129 -5.09 -3.87 2.32
CA ILE A 129 -4.58 -2.51 2.25
C ILE A 129 -4.26 -2.01 3.66
N THR A 130 -3.01 -1.63 3.87
CA THR A 130 -2.59 -0.87 5.05
C THR A 130 -2.51 0.61 4.68
N PRO A 131 -3.38 1.48 5.22
CA PRO A 131 -3.40 2.89 4.89
C PRO A 131 -2.12 3.61 5.34
N GLY A 132 -1.86 4.74 4.71
CA GLY A 132 -0.76 5.64 5.04
C GLY A 132 -1.22 7.08 5.24
N ILE A 133 -0.30 7.94 5.69
CA ILE A 133 -0.53 9.38 5.81
C ILE A 133 -0.32 10.01 4.43
N SER A 134 -1.35 10.66 3.91
CA SER A 134 -1.26 11.34 2.63
C SER A 134 -0.57 12.71 2.73
N SER A 135 -0.01 13.18 1.62
CA SER A 135 0.73 14.43 1.53
C SER A 135 -0.06 15.67 1.98
N PHE A 136 -1.38 15.70 1.78
CA PHE A 136 -2.18 16.85 2.22
C PHE A 136 -2.19 17.00 3.73
N GLN A 137 -2.20 15.89 4.48
CA GLN A 137 -2.13 15.91 5.95
C GLN A 137 -0.76 16.42 6.43
N ALA A 138 0.33 15.96 5.82
CA ALA A 138 1.66 16.45 6.13
C ALA A 138 1.84 17.93 5.76
N ALA A 139 1.25 18.37 4.65
CA ALA A 139 1.27 19.78 4.26
C ALA A 139 0.58 20.68 5.30
N ALA A 140 -0.60 20.28 5.80
CA ALA A 140 -1.29 21.03 6.85
C ALA A 140 -0.45 21.11 8.13
N ALA A 141 0.17 20.01 8.53
CA ALA A 141 1.05 19.98 9.71
C ALA A 141 2.26 20.91 9.53
N ALA A 142 2.91 20.89 8.37
CA ALA A 142 4.05 21.75 8.05
C ALA A 142 3.68 23.25 8.00
N LEU A 143 2.45 23.55 7.62
CA LEU A 143 1.91 24.92 7.56
C LEU A 143 1.29 25.38 8.89
N TYR A 144 1.29 24.54 9.92
CA TYR A 144 0.59 24.81 11.19
C TYR A 144 -0.87 25.21 10.96
N SER A 145 -1.53 24.55 10.01
CA SER A 145 -2.87 24.88 9.55
C SER A 145 -3.85 23.74 9.75
N GLN A 146 -5.09 24.09 10.08
CA GLN A 146 -6.21 23.16 10.12
C GLN A 146 -7.07 23.32 8.88
N PHE A 147 -7.57 22.24 8.32
CA PHE A 147 -8.42 22.26 7.11
C PHE A 147 -9.80 22.88 7.36
N THR A 148 -10.33 22.71 8.56
CA THR A 148 -11.67 23.14 8.93
C THR A 148 -11.59 24.22 9.99
N ILE A 149 -12.42 25.28 9.81
CA ILE A 149 -12.53 26.41 10.75
C ILE A 149 -14.01 26.57 11.09
N PRO A 150 -14.40 26.48 12.39
CA PRO A 150 -15.79 26.65 12.79
C PRO A 150 -16.41 27.92 12.19
N GLU A 151 -17.65 27.82 11.75
CA GLU A 151 -18.44 28.88 11.12
C GLU A 151 -17.92 29.42 9.79
N LYS A 152 -16.72 29.01 9.34
CA LYS A 152 -16.12 29.47 8.07
C LYS A 152 -16.06 28.39 7.03
N VAL A 153 -15.42 27.26 7.34
CA VAL A 153 -15.25 26.14 6.41
C VAL A 153 -15.26 24.80 7.14
N GLN A 154 -16.13 23.90 6.69
CA GLN A 154 -16.29 22.56 7.32
C GLN A 154 -16.04 21.42 6.34
N THR A 155 -15.86 21.71 5.06
CA THR A 155 -15.71 20.73 3.99
C THR A 155 -14.29 20.76 3.44
N ILE A 156 -13.74 19.59 3.19
CA ILE A 156 -12.43 19.40 2.55
C ILE A 156 -12.67 18.69 1.22
N ILE A 157 -12.23 19.29 0.14
CA ILE A 157 -12.27 18.69 -1.20
C ILE A 157 -10.87 18.20 -1.53
N LEU A 158 -10.72 16.89 -1.73
CA LEU A 158 -9.51 16.30 -2.28
C LEU A 158 -9.73 16.11 -3.77
N THR A 159 -8.95 16.81 -4.58
CA THR A 159 -9.03 16.77 -6.03
C THR A 159 -7.64 16.80 -6.65
N ARG A 160 -7.55 16.72 -7.97
CA ARG A 160 -6.29 16.89 -8.69
C ARG A 160 -6.38 18.02 -9.71
N GLY A 161 -5.25 18.51 -10.14
CA GLY A 161 -5.15 19.36 -11.31
C GLY A 161 -5.43 18.58 -12.60
N GLU A 162 -5.85 19.27 -13.65
CA GLU A 162 -5.92 18.72 -14.98
C GLU A 162 -4.49 18.43 -15.50
N GLY A 163 -4.30 17.26 -16.04
CA GLY A 163 -3.00 16.80 -16.55
C GLY A 163 -3.17 15.98 -17.83
N ARG A 164 -2.39 14.92 -17.98
CA ARG A 164 -2.51 13.99 -19.12
C ARG A 164 -3.89 13.34 -19.21
N THR A 165 -4.53 13.10 -18.07
CA THR A 165 -5.90 12.58 -18.00
C THR A 165 -6.83 13.76 -17.73
N PRO A 166 -7.86 13.99 -18.58
CA PRO A 166 -8.80 15.07 -18.40
C PRO A 166 -9.60 14.92 -17.10
N MET A 167 -10.07 16.02 -16.56
CA MET A 167 -11.01 16.03 -15.44
C MET A 167 -12.44 15.85 -15.94
N PRO A 168 -13.28 15.09 -15.22
CA PRO A 168 -14.69 15.05 -15.50
C PRO A 168 -15.31 16.45 -15.51
N GLU A 169 -16.25 16.71 -16.42
CA GLU A 169 -16.83 18.05 -16.57
C GLU A 169 -17.41 18.61 -15.24
N LYS A 170 -18.01 17.76 -14.42
CA LYS A 170 -18.62 18.14 -13.15
C LYS A 170 -17.59 18.40 -12.04
N GLU A 171 -16.36 17.93 -12.21
CA GLU A 171 -15.28 18.01 -11.21
C GLU A 171 -14.19 19.02 -11.58
N GLN A 172 -14.43 19.89 -12.55
CA GLN A 172 -13.49 20.95 -12.89
C GLN A 172 -13.30 21.90 -11.73
N LEU A 173 -12.06 22.36 -11.50
CA LEU A 173 -11.67 23.16 -10.33
C LEU A 173 -12.55 24.38 -10.10
N HIS A 174 -12.94 25.09 -11.17
CA HIS A 174 -13.82 26.27 -11.05
C HIS A 174 -15.23 25.92 -10.54
N LYS A 175 -15.72 24.70 -10.82
CA LYS A 175 -17.01 24.22 -10.31
C LYS A 175 -16.90 23.79 -8.84
N LEU A 176 -15.85 23.08 -8.49
CA LEU A 176 -15.59 22.68 -7.10
C LEU A 176 -15.36 23.89 -6.20
N ALA A 177 -14.68 24.93 -6.69
CA ALA A 177 -14.40 26.16 -5.97
C ALA A 177 -15.65 26.97 -5.59
N GLN A 178 -16.78 26.77 -6.27
CA GLN A 178 -18.05 27.44 -5.96
C GLN A 178 -18.55 27.14 -4.53
N SER A 179 -18.17 26.00 -3.96
CA SER A 179 -18.51 25.66 -2.57
C SER A 179 -17.75 26.46 -1.53
N GLN A 180 -16.69 27.20 -1.92
CA GLN A 180 -15.78 27.93 -1.02
C GLN A 180 -15.19 27.07 0.11
N SER A 181 -15.07 25.78 -0.15
CA SER A 181 -14.49 24.80 0.76
C SER A 181 -12.95 24.82 0.71
N THR A 182 -12.31 24.25 1.71
CA THR A 182 -10.87 23.99 1.63
C THR A 182 -10.60 22.97 0.52
N MET A 183 -9.70 23.30 -0.41
CA MET A 183 -9.34 22.39 -1.51
C MET A 183 -7.87 21.98 -1.40
N CYS A 184 -7.63 20.67 -1.46
CA CYS A 184 -6.31 20.08 -1.59
C CYS A 184 -6.16 19.54 -3.02
N ILE A 185 -5.33 20.22 -3.82
CA ILE A 185 -5.18 19.92 -5.24
C ILE A 185 -3.89 19.13 -5.46
N PHE A 186 -4.04 17.87 -5.83
CA PHE A 186 -2.94 16.95 -6.10
C PHE A 186 -2.44 17.07 -7.54
N LEU A 187 -1.22 16.62 -7.81
CA LEU A 187 -0.65 16.47 -9.15
C LEU A 187 -0.72 17.78 -10.00
N SER A 188 -0.59 18.92 -9.32
CA SER A 188 -0.71 20.25 -9.94
C SER A 188 0.49 21.17 -9.69
N ALA A 189 1.54 20.66 -9.04
CA ALA A 189 2.81 21.37 -8.87
C ALA A 189 3.71 21.08 -10.09
N GLY A 190 3.81 22.03 -11.02
CA GLY A 190 4.62 21.93 -12.22
C GLY A 190 5.00 23.33 -12.71
#